data_765eea37ff0abb954b223d3e7e456295
#
_entry.id   765eea37ff0abb954b223d3e7e456295
#
_cell.length_a   1.000
_cell.length_b   1.000
_cell.length_c   1.000
_cell.angle_alpha   90.00
_cell.angle_beta   90.00
_cell.angle_gamma   90.00
#
_symmetry.space_group_name_H-M   'P 1'
#
loop_
_entity.id
_entity.type
_entity.pdbx_description
1 polymer ?
#
loop_
_entity_poly.entity_id
_entity_poly.type
_entity_poly.pdbx_seq_one_letter_code
_entity_poly.pdbx_strand_id
1 'polypeptide(L)'
;MPTVLSIRQLSKTYASGLQALKPVDLDIERGEIFALLGPNGAGKTTLISIVCGIVTASGGSVTVDGHDSVRDYRAARSRIGLVPQELATDMCETPWATVNLSRGLFGRPPDPALVERTLRDLSLWDKRRDRIQTLSGGMKRRVMIAKALAHEPDILFLDEPTAGVDVELRRDMWALVRAMRDRGTTIILTTHYIDEAEEMADRIGVIDKGALVLVEEKTRLMRKLGRKQLTLHLPQPLAEVPAGLSGWNLALAEGGTLLEYEFHASDERVGIPALLRRLEELGIGFTDLNTRQSSLEDIFVGLVSERAKATA
;
A
#
# COMPACT_ATOMS: atom_id res chain seq x y z
N MET A 1 -7.43 16.75 5.88
CA MET A 1 -6.02 17.22 6.04
C MET A 1 -5.63 18.03 4.81
N PRO A 2 -4.62 18.93 4.84
CA PRO A 2 -4.21 19.65 3.64
C PRO A 2 -3.52 18.70 2.65
N THR A 3 -3.78 18.92 1.35
CA THR A 3 -3.12 18.17 0.27
C THR A 3 -1.64 18.56 0.18
N VAL A 4 -0.75 17.60 0.21
CA VAL A 4 0.70 17.80 0.11
C VAL A 4 1.25 17.43 -1.27
N LEU A 5 0.59 16.51 -1.98
CA LEU A 5 0.89 16.14 -3.35
C LEU A 5 -0.40 16.15 -4.17
N SER A 6 -0.38 16.89 -5.28
CA SER A 6 -1.51 16.96 -6.22
C SER A 6 -1.05 16.60 -7.63
N ILE A 7 -1.71 15.62 -8.21
CA ILE A 7 -1.46 15.11 -9.56
C ILE A 7 -2.69 15.37 -10.40
N ARG A 8 -2.54 15.98 -11.58
CA ARG A 8 -3.65 16.31 -12.48
C ARG A 8 -3.36 15.84 -13.91
N GLN A 9 -4.22 14.96 -14.41
CA GLN A 9 -4.19 14.40 -15.77
C GLN A 9 -2.80 13.89 -16.19
N LEU A 10 -2.04 13.35 -15.23
CA LEU A 10 -0.67 12.93 -15.43
C LEU A 10 -0.63 11.69 -16.32
N SER A 11 0.12 11.77 -17.41
CA SER A 11 0.22 10.68 -18.37
C SER A 11 1.64 10.46 -18.85
N LYS A 12 1.94 9.23 -19.30
CA LYS A 12 3.25 8.87 -19.84
C LYS A 12 3.11 7.87 -20.98
N THR A 13 3.62 8.29 -22.15
CA THR A 13 3.89 7.40 -23.28
C THR A 13 5.38 7.46 -23.58
N TYR A 14 6.05 6.31 -23.64
CA TYR A 14 7.46 6.22 -23.97
C TYR A 14 7.67 6.26 -25.51
N ALA A 15 8.90 6.54 -25.94
CA ALA A 15 9.24 6.59 -27.37
C ALA A 15 8.94 5.26 -28.13
N SER A 16 8.90 4.15 -27.41
CA SER A 16 8.49 2.84 -27.95
C SER A 16 6.99 2.73 -28.28
N GLY A 17 6.19 3.75 -28.00
CA GLY A 17 4.73 3.71 -28.10
C GLY A 17 4.02 3.11 -26.86
N LEU A 18 4.75 2.61 -25.89
CA LEU A 18 4.17 2.07 -24.64
C LEU A 18 3.55 3.20 -23.81
N GLN A 19 2.23 3.17 -23.64
CA GLN A 19 1.52 4.03 -22.71
C GLN A 19 1.59 3.44 -21.29
N ALA A 20 2.59 3.85 -20.52
CA ALA A 20 2.82 3.36 -19.15
C ALA A 20 1.89 4.00 -18.13
N LEU A 21 1.39 5.22 -18.39
CA LEU A 21 0.39 5.91 -17.59
C LEU A 21 -0.67 6.53 -18.49
N LYS A 22 -1.93 6.20 -18.25
CA LYS A 22 -3.11 6.92 -18.74
C LYS A 22 -3.30 8.17 -17.87
N PRO A 23 -4.15 9.14 -18.27
CA PRO A 23 -4.40 10.31 -17.43
C PRO A 23 -4.80 9.92 -16.01
N VAL A 24 -4.02 10.33 -15.02
CA VAL A 24 -4.20 10.05 -13.59
C VAL A 24 -4.43 11.36 -12.85
N ASP A 25 -5.45 11.37 -12.00
CA ASP A 25 -5.73 12.41 -11.02
C ASP A 25 -5.60 11.79 -9.62
N LEU A 26 -4.78 12.39 -8.75
CA LEU A 26 -4.53 11.88 -7.39
C LEU A 26 -4.16 13.01 -6.45
N ASP A 27 -4.79 13.07 -5.29
CA ASP A 27 -4.40 13.92 -4.18
C ASP A 27 -3.95 13.07 -2.99
N ILE A 28 -2.80 13.42 -2.41
CA ILE A 28 -2.25 12.83 -1.19
C ILE A 28 -2.33 13.86 -0.07
N GLU A 29 -2.82 13.44 1.08
CA GLU A 29 -2.95 14.28 2.26
C GLU A 29 -1.68 14.27 3.10
N ARG A 30 -1.43 15.37 3.82
CA ARG A 30 -0.25 15.49 4.68
C ARG A 30 -0.34 14.52 5.86
N GLY A 31 0.74 13.78 6.12
CA GLY A 31 0.86 12.89 7.28
C GLY A 31 0.11 11.56 7.16
N GLU A 32 -0.40 11.20 5.95
CA GLU A 32 -0.98 9.88 5.71
C GLU A 32 0.07 8.87 5.21
N ILE A 33 -0.24 7.61 5.36
CA ILE A 33 0.40 6.52 4.61
C ILE A 33 -0.53 6.16 3.46
N PHE A 34 -0.12 6.48 2.24
CA PHE A 34 -0.83 6.12 1.01
C PHE A 34 -0.16 4.93 0.34
N ALA A 35 -0.90 3.84 0.14
CA ALA A 35 -0.42 2.68 -0.61
C ALA A 35 -0.93 2.70 -2.05
N LEU A 36 -0.02 2.65 -3.02
CA LEU A 36 -0.34 2.43 -4.43
C LEU A 36 -0.19 0.96 -4.76
N LEU A 37 -1.32 0.27 -4.82
CA LEU A 37 -1.42 -1.17 -5.04
C LEU A 37 -1.62 -1.48 -6.53
N GLY A 38 -0.92 -2.48 -7.05
CA GLY A 38 -1.11 -2.94 -8.42
C GLY A 38 -0.08 -3.98 -8.85
N PRO A 39 -0.36 -4.76 -9.89
CA PRO A 39 0.56 -5.78 -10.39
C PRO A 39 1.85 -5.16 -10.96
N ASN A 40 2.83 -6.02 -11.23
CA ASN A 40 4.05 -5.60 -11.90
C ASN A 40 3.74 -5.06 -13.30
N GLY A 41 4.36 -3.94 -13.67
CA GLY A 41 4.07 -3.25 -14.93
C GLY A 41 2.81 -2.39 -14.95
N ALA A 42 2.07 -2.28 -13.82
CA ALA A 42 0.86 -1.45 -13.76
C ALA A 42 1.10 0.06 -13.88
N GLY A 43 2.36 0.54 -13.79
CA GLY A 43 2.73 1.95 -13.89
C GLY A 43 3.13 2.60 -12.57
N LYS A 44 3.20 1.87 -11.46
CA LYS A 44 3.57 2.38 -10.11
C LYS A 44 4.89 3.14 -10.11
N THR A 45 5.99 2.47 -10.50
CA THR A 45 7.34 3.07 -10.57
C THR A 45 7.41 4.23 -11.56
N THR A 46 6.65 4.18 -12.66
CA THR A 46 6.56 5.29 -13.62
C THR A 46 5.94 6.52 -12.97
N LEU A 47 4.85 6.38 -12.24
CA LEU A 47 4.19 7.47 -11.53
C LEU A 47 5.14 8.11 -10.50
N ILE A 48 5.76 7.30 -9.65
CA ILE A 48 6.75 7.78 -8.66
C ILE A 48 7.92 8.49 -9.37
N SER A 49 8.46 7.90 -10.43
CA SER A 49 9.60 8.47 -11.16
C SER A 49 9.29 9.84 -11.77
N ILE A 50 8.04 10.05 -12.21
CA ILE A 50 7.60 11.37 -12.72
C ILE A 50 7.50 12.38 -11.56
N VAL A 51 6.85 12.00 -10.45
CA VAL A 51 6.70 12.88 -9.28
C VAL A 51 8.06 13.27 -8.70
N CYS A 52 9.00 12.31 -8.61
CA CYS A 52 10.37 12.57 -8.16
C CYS A 52 11.24 13.30 -9.20
N GLY A 53 10.70 13.55 -10.41
CA GLY A 53 11.41 14.27 -11.48
C GLY A 53 12.55 13.48 -12.14
N ILE A 54 12.51 12.14 -12.08
CA ILE A 54 13.46 11.24 -12.77
C ILE A 54 13.00 11.03 -14.22
N VAL A 55 11.69 10.94 -14.44
CA VAL A 55 11.08 10.75 -15.75
C VAL A 55 10.20 11.95 -16.07
N THR A 56 10.30 12.47 -17.30
CA THR A 56 9.43 13.56 -17.78
C THR A 56 8.06 13.01 -18.16
N ALA A 57 6.99 13.65 -17.70
CA ALA A 57 5.62 13.34 -18.09
C ALA A 57 5.40 13.61 -19.59
N SER A 58 4.45 12.91 -20.19
CA SER A 58 3.95 13.23 -21.55
C SER A 58 2.82 14.25 -21.52
N GLY A 59 2.10 14.36 -20.39
CA GLY A 59 1.04 15.34 -20.19
C GLY A 59 0.66 15.42 -18.73
N GLY A 60 -0.11 16.46 -18.38
CA GLY A 60 -0.56 16.71 -17.01
C GLY A 60 0.44 17.52 -16.18
N SER A 61 0.17 17.63 -14.87
CA SER A 61 1.01 18.39 -13.94
C SER A 61 1.07 17.72 -12.57
N VAL A 62 2.14 18.04 -11.83
CA VAL A 62 2.35 17.59 -10.44
C VAL A 62 2.70 18.80 -9.60
N THR A 63 2.04 18.96 -8.47
CA THR A 63 2.33 20.00 -7.47
C THR A 63 2.70 19.32 -6.15
N VAL A 64 3.84 19.67 -5.58
CA VAL A 64 4.38 19.15 -4.32
C VAL A 64 4.48 20.29 -3.32
N ASP A 65 3.69 20.21 -2.25
CA ASP A 65 3.62 21.25 -1.22
C ASP A 65 3.47 22.68 -1.80
N GLY A 66 2.58 22.82 -2.81
CA GLY A 66 2.34 24.10 -3.51
C GLY A 66 3.34 24.45 -4.62
N HIS A 67 4.40 23.67 -4.82
CA HIS A 67 5.42 23.89 -5.84
C HIS A 67 5.20 23.04 -7.08
N ASP A 68 5.20 23.64 -8.26
CA ASP A 68 5.13 22.90 -9.53
C ASP A 68 6.41 22.07 -9.73
N SER A 69 6.26 20.77 -10.00
CA SER A 69 7.40 19.85 -10.09
C SER A 69 8.36 20.10 -11.27
N VAL A 70 7.94 20.89 -12.26
CA VAL A 70 8.73 21.26 -13.45
C VAL A 70 9.28 22.68 -13.32
N ARG A 71 8.44 23.65 -12.99
CA ARG A 71 8.83 25.07 -12.89
C ARG A 71 9.65 25.35 -11.63
N ASP A 72 9.19 24.80 -10.50
CA ASP A 72 9.80 24.98 -9.18
C ASP A 72 10.54 23.72 -8.73
N TYR A 73 11.16 22.98 -9.66
CA TYR A 73 11.69 21.63 -9.44
C TYR A 73 12.64 21.51 -8.25
N ARG A 74 13.43 22.53 -7.93
CA ARG A 74 14.34 22.50 -6.77
C ARG A 74 13.55 22.49 -5.45
N ALA A 75 12.54 23.37 -5.34
CA ALA A 75 11.68 23.45 -4.16
C ALA A 75 10.85 22.15 -4.02
N ALA A 76 10.23 21.68 -5.09
CA ALA A 76 9.47 20.45 -5.10
C ALA A 76 10.32 19.23 -4.69
N ARG A 77 11.51 19.04 -5.31
CA ARG A 77 12.39 17.90 -5.01
C ARG A 77 13.01 17.96 -3.61
N SER A 78 13.23 19.16 -3.07
CA SER A 78 13.74 19.30 -1.68
C SER A 78 12.75 18.82 -0.62
N ARG A 79 11.47 18.64 -0.99
CA ARG A 79 10.39 18.10 -0.14
C ARG A 79 10.23 16.58 -0.26
N ILE A 80 10.94 15.94 -1.21
CA ILE A 80 10.76 14.53 -1.54
C ILE A 80 12.00 13.71 -1.18
N GLY A 81 11.82 12.65 -0.42
CA GLY A 81 12.77 11.56 -0.30
C GLY A 81 12.30 10.36 -1.13
N LEU A 82 13.23 9.66 -1.77
CA LEU A 82 12.94 8.47 -2.57
C LEU A 82 13.83 7.31 -2.14
N VAL A 83 13.20 6.18 -1.83
CA VAL A 83 13.84 4.89 -1.66
C VAL A 83 13.41 4.00 -2.82
N PRO A 84 14.26 3.79 -3.83
CA PRO A 84 13.94 2.95 -4.98
C PRO A 84 13.91 1.47 -4.60
N GLN A 85 13.29 0.65 -5.46
CA GLN A 85 13.21 -0.80 -5.29
C GLN A 85 14.61 -1.43 -5.23
N GLU A 86 15.52 -1.03 -6.11
CA GLU A 86 16.90 -1.50 -6.13
C GLU A 86 17.78 -0.73 -5.14
N LEU A 87 18.77 -1.42 -4.57
CA LEU A 87 19.74 -0.83 -3.62
C LEU A 87 20.79 0.00 -4.39
N ALA A 88 20.42 1.21 -4.79
CA ALA A 88 21.26 2.13 -5.54
C ALA A 88 22.10 3.04 -4.60
N THR A 89 23.19 2.53 -4.08
CA THR A 89 24.18 3.30 -3.29
C THR A 89 25.59 2.77 -3.47
N ASP A 90 26.59 3.60 -3.16
CA ASP A 90 27.97 3.13 -3.17
C ASP A 90 28.22 2.15 -2.02
N MET A 91 28.52 0.90 -2.39
CA MET A 91 28.71 -0.18 -1.44
C MET A 91 30.05 -0.11 -0.67
N CYS A 92 30.99 0.68 -1.16
CA CYS A 92 32.29 0.91 -0.51
C CYS A 92 32.24 1.99 0.58
N GLU A 93 31.22 2.83 0.54
CA GLU A 93 30.99 3.88 1.53
C GLU A 93 30.41 3.34 2.84
N THR A 94 30.35 4.24 3.84
CA THR A 94 29.75 3.96 5.14
C THR A 94 28.37 4.61 5.28
N PRO A 95 27.47 4.12 6.14
CA PRO A 95 26.18 4.77 6.41
C PRO A 95 26.33 6.24 6.78
N TRP A 96 27.30 6.57 7.63
CA TRP A 96 27.58 7.94 8.05
C TRP A 96 27.96 8.85 6.86
N ALA A 97 28.90 8.40 6.03
CA ALA A 97 29.34 9.18 4.86
C ALA A 97 28.21 9.35 3.83
N THR A 98 27.46 8.29 3.57
CA THR A 98 26.34 8.28 2.62
C THR A 98 25.26 9.29 3.03
N VAL A 99 24.86 9.35 4.30
CA VAL A 99 23.83 10.27 4.78
C VAL A 99 24.32 11.72 4.73
N ASN A 100 25.58 11.99 5.15
CA ASN A 100 26.15 13.33 5.06
C ASN A 100 26.29 13.81 3.60
N LEU A 101 26.75 12.95 2.70
CA LEU A 101 26.86 13.26 1.27
C LEU A 101 25.46 13.59 0.69
N SER A 102 24.46 12.76 0.99
CA SER A 102 23.09 13.00 0.53
C SER A 102 22.56 14.35 0.99
N ARG A 103 22.76 14.70 2.28
CA ARG A 103 22.39 15.99 2.83
C ARG A 103 23.03 17.16 2.08
N GLY A 104 24.33 17.05 1.79
CA GLY A 104 25.08 18.05 1.03
C GLY A 104 24.59 18.20 -0.42
N LEU A 105 24.23 17.10 -1.09
CA LEU A 105 23.69 17.12 -2.46
C LEU A 105 22.36 17.89 -2.56
N PHE A 106 21.58 17.92 -1.48
CA PHE A 106 20.37 18.74 -1.38
C PHE A 106 20.63 20.19 -0.89
N GLY A 107 21.91 20.59 -0.79
CA GLY A 107 22.30 21.94 -0.38
C GLY A 107 22.05 22.25 1.11
N ARG A 108 21.84 21.22 1.94
CA ARG A 108 21.67 21.39 3.38
C ARG A 108 23.03 21.48 4.07
N PRO A 109 23.18 22.35 5.07
CA PRO A 109 24.40 22.43 5.84
C PRO A 109 24.65 21.13 6.60
N PRO A 110 25.93 20.80 6.93
CA PRO A 110 26.26 19.67 7.78
C PRO A 110 25.51 19.75 9.13
N ASP A 111 24.91 18.63 9.54
CA ASP A 111 24.22 18.48 10.82
C ASP A 111 24.52 17.08 11.41
N PRO A 112 25.65 16.93 12.13
CA PRO A 112 26.03 15.66 12.73
C PRO A 112 24.99 15.12 13.70
N ALA A 113 24.26 16.00 14.42
CA ALA A 113 23.26 15.59 15.37
C ALA A 113 22.03 14.96 14.69
N LEU A 114 21.59 15.54 13.56
CA LEU A 114 20.56 14.94 12.72
C LEU A 114 20.96 13.57 12.18
N VAL A 115 22.19 13.49 11.63
CA VAL A 115 22.72 12.23 11.06
C VAL A 115 22.79 11.14 12.14
N GLU A 116 23.29 11.49 13.35
CA GLU A 116 23.32 10.56 14.48
C GLU A 116 21.91 10.10 14.85
N ARG A 117 20.96 11.03 15.03
CA ARG A 117 19.56 10.73 15.36
C ARG A 117 18.95 9.80 14.28
N THR A 118 19.11 10.14 13.01
CA THR A 118 18.60 9.33 11.90
C THR A 118 19.17 7.92 11.91
N LEU A 119 20.48 7.77 12.10
CA LEU A 119 21.11 6.44 12.14
C LEU A 119 20.72 5.64 13.39
N ARG A 120 20.47 6.29 14.54
CA ARG A 120 19.96 5.65 15.76
C ARG A 120 18.52 5.17 15.56
N ASP A 121 17.66 6.02 15.05
CA ASP A 121 16.26 5.71 14.75
C ASP A 121 16.12 4.50 13.80
N LEU A 122 17.07 4.35 12.89
CA LEU A 122 17.14 3.24 11.93
C LEU A 122 17.96 2.03 12.42
N SER A 123 18.41 2.03 13.69
CA SER A 123 19.27 0.97 14.28
C SER A 123 20.55 0.71 13.47
N LEU A 124 21.14 1.78 12.93
CA LEU A 124 22.38 1.75 12.13
C LEU A 124 23.58 2.37 12.87
N TRP A 125 23.37 2.94 14.06
CA TRP A 125 24.40 3.71 14.73
C TRP A 125 25.68 2.91 15.01
N ASP A 126 25.55 1.69 15.48
CA ASP A 126 26.69 0.82 15.80
C ASP A 126 27.47 0.41 14.54
N LYS A 127 26.81 0.43 13.39
CA LYS A 127 27.35 0.12 12.07
C LYS A 127 27.66 1.35 11.21
N ARG A 128 27.59 2.55 11.76
CA ARG A 128 27.76 3.81 11.03
C ARG A 128 29.08 3.97 10.29
N ARG A 129 30.13 3.25 10.70
CA ARG A 129 31.46 3.27 10.10
C ARG A 129 31.83 2.00 9.34
N ASP A 130 30.98 0.98 9.37
CA ASP A 130 31.17 -0.23 8.59
C ASP A 130 30.87 0.06 7.12
N ARG A 131 31.52 -0.67 6.21
CA ARG A 131 31.21 -0.52 4.78
C ARG A 131 29.81 -1.09 4.49
N ILE A 132 29.01 -0.40 3.65
CA ILE A 132 27.65 -0.81 3.31
C ILE A 132 27.62 -2.21 2.71
N GLN A 133 28.63 -2.61 1.94
CA GLN A 133 28.71 -3.97 1.37
C GLN A 133 28.68 -5.07 2.42
N THR A 134 29.19 -4.84 3.63
CA THR A 134 29.26 -5.83 4.72
C THR A 134 27.97 -5.93 5.54
N LEU A 135 27.01 -5.04 5.31
CA LEU A 135 25.75 -5.01 6.02
C LEU A 135 24.78 -6.06 5.46
N SER A 136 23.83 -6.52 6.30
CA SER A 136 22.72 -7.37 5.85
C SER A 136 21.82 -6.64 4.85
N GLY A 137 21.02 -7.38 4.08
CA GLY A 137 20.07 -6.79 3.13
C GLY A 137 19.13 -5.76 3.76
N GLY A 138 18.58 -6.07 4.93
CA GLY A 138 17.75 -5.16 5.69
C GLY A 138 18.47 -3.93 6.20
N MET A 139 19.71 -4.07 6.67
CA MET A 139 20.52 -2.91 7.07
C MET A 139 20.83 -2.02 5.86
N LYS A 140 21.14 -2.59 4.69
CA LYS A 140 21.32 -1.83 3.44
C LYS A 140 20.06 -1.05 3.09
N ARG A 141 18.88 -1.66 3.23
CA ARG A 141 17.59 -0.99 3.01
C ARG A 141 17.39 0.19 3.97
N ARG A 142 17.72 -0.01 5.26
CA ARG A 142 17.68 1.08 6.26
C ARG A 142 18.66 2.22 5.92
N VAL A 143 19.84 1.92 5.34
CA VAL A 143 20.76 2.95 4.84
C VAL A 143 20.14 3.76 3.70
N MET A 144 19.40 3.12 2.78
CA MET A 144 18.67 3.83 1.73
C MET A 144 17.62 4.77 2.28
N ILE A 145 16.92 4.35 3.33
CA ILE A 145 15.95 5.21 4.03
C ILE A 145 16.67 6.38 4.72
N ALA A 146 17.78 6.11 5.43
CA ALA A 146 18.58 7.16 6.05
C ALA A 146 19.05 8.21 5.03
N LYS A 147 19.51 7.74 3.87
CA LYS A 147 19.90 8.59 2.73
C LYS A 147 18.75 9.44 2.24
N ALA A 148 17.54 8.87 2.09
CA ALA A 148 16.35 9.57 1.64
C ALA A 148 15.86 10.60 2.66
N LEU A 149 16.07 10.39 3.96
CA LEU A 149 15.70 11.29 5.06
C LEU A 149 16.74 12.39 5.35
N ALA A 150 17.94 12.32 4.77
CA ALA A 150 19.08 13.16 5.10
C ALA A 150 18.82 14.67 4.96
N HIS A 151 17.92 15.06 4.07
CA HIS A 151 17.57 16.47 3.81
C HIS A 151 16.24 16.88 4.44
N GLU A 152 15.65 16.02 5.30
CA GLU A 152 14.40 16.27 6.04
C GLU A 152 13.20 16.51 5.11
N PRO A 153 12.86 15.53 4.23
CA PRO A 153 11.73 15.65 3.32
C PRO A 153 10.39 15.61 4.04
N ASP A 154 9.39 16.31 3.50
CA ASP A 154 8.00 16.22 3.97
C ASP A 154 7.29 14.96 3.46
N ILE A 155 7.75 14.42 2.33
CA ILE A 155 7.18 13.27 1.62
C ILE A 155 8.26 12.23 1.39
N LEU A 156 7.99 10.99 1.76
CA LEU A 156 8.89 9.85 1.50
C LEU A 156 8.21 8.84 0.58
N PHE A 157 8.81 8.60 -0.57
CA PHE A 157 8.43 7.53 -1.49
C PHE A 157 9.22 6.27 -1.19
N LEU A 158 8.51 5.15 -1.07
CA LEU A 158 9.07 3.81 -0.87
C LEU A 158 8.60 2.91 -2.02
N ASP A 159 9.47 2.62 -2.97
CA ASP A 159 9.12 1.76 -4.10
C ASP A 159 9.40 0.30 -3.74
N GLU A 160 8.33 -0.47 -3.53
CA GLU A 160 8.34 -1.87 -3.10
C GLU A 160 9.31 -2.16 -1.92
N PRO A 161 9.10 -1.50 -0.75
CA PRO A 161 10.08 -1.45 0.33
C PRO A 161 10.41 -2.82 0.95
N THR A 162 9.56 -3.81 0.79
CA THR A 162 9.66 -5.14 1.41
C THR A 162 9.82 -6.27 0.39
N ALA A 163 10.01 -5.93 -0.89
CA ALA A 163 10.24 -6.93 -1.93
C ALA A 163 11.50 -7.77 -1.63
N GLY A 164 11.33 -9.10 -1.58
CA GLY A 164 12.44 -10.02 -1.30
C GLY A 164 12.96 -10.03 0.14
N VAL A 165 12.18 -9.51 1.09
CA VAL A 165 12.50 -9.42 2.51
C VAL A 165 11.74 -10.49 3.30
N ASP A 166 12.37 -11.09 4.30
CA ASP A 166 11.73 -12.03 5.20
C ASP A 166 10.67 -11.38 6.12
N VAL A 167 9.84 -12.20 6.77
CA VAL A 167 8.68 -11.75 7.56
C VAL A 167 9.09 -10.88 8.74
N GLU A 168 10.18 -11.19 9.42
CA GLU A 168 10.63 -10.46 10.62
C GLU A 168 11.13 -9.07 10.22
N LEU A 169 11.98 -9.01 9.20
CA LEU A 169 12.50 -7.75 8.66
C LEU A 169 11.40 -6.86 8.06
N ARG A 170 10.36 -7.47 7.50
CA ARG A 170 9.16 -6.75 7.01
C ARG A 170 8.43 -6.06 8.17
N ARG A 171 8.21 -6.74 9.29
CA ARG A 171 7.57 -6.15 10.48
C ARG A 171 8.37 -4.98 11.04
N ASP A 172 9.70 -5.12 11.11
CA ASP A 172 10.58 -4.04 11.54
C ASP A 172 10.49 -2.82 10.63
N MET A 173 10.44 -3.04 9.31
CA MET A 173 10.28 -1.97 8.33
C MET A 173 8.95 -1.23 8.53
N TRP A 174 7.88 -1.96 8.82
CA TRP A 174 6.56 -1.38 9.03
C TRP A 174 6.47 -0.57 10.33
N ALA A 175 7.08 -1.05 11.40
CA ALA A 175 7.20 -0.28 12.63
C ALA A 175 7.95 1.04 12.40
N LEU A 176 9.02 1.01 11.59
CA LEU A 176 9.77 2.18 11.20
C LEU A 176 8.93 3.18 10.38
N VAL A 177 8.20 2.69 9.37
CA VAL A 177 7.34 3.52 8.51
C VAL A 177 6.26 4.21 9.33
N ARG A 178 5.61 3.49 10.27
CA ARG A 178 4.62 4.08 11.19
C ARG A 178 5.26 5.17 12.07
N ALA A 179 6.43 4.90 12.64
CA ALA A 179 7.12 5.89 13.46
C ALA A 179 7.49 7.17 12.68
N MET A 180 7.82 7.07 11.40
CA MET A 180 8.06 8.23 10.53
C MET A 180 6.77 9.02 10.26
N ARG A 181 5.65 8.33 9.96
CA ARG A 181 4.33 8.96 9.81
C ARG A 181 3.92 9.70 11.08
N ASP A 182 4.08 9.08 12.25
CA ASP A 182 3.71 9.66 13.55
C ASP A 182 4.52 10.91 13.88
N ARG A 183 5.69 11.08 13.26
CA ARG A 183 6.50 12.32 13.32
C ARG A 183 6.10 13.35 12.25
N GLY A 184 5.07 13.09 11.46
CA GLY A 184 4.50 14.01 10.48
C GLY A 184 4.98 13.84 9.05
N THR A 185 5.82 12.84 8.75
CA THR A 185 6.23 12.54 7.37
C THR A 185 5.08 11.89 6.61
N THR A 186 4.74 12.41 5.43
CA THR A 186 3.80 11.76 4.51
C THR A 186 4.49 10.62 3.80
N ILE A 187 3.88 9.45 3.75
CA ILE A 187 4.51 8.27 3.15
C ILE A 187 3.69 7.78 1.97
N ILE A 188 4.34 7.59 0.83
CA ILE A 188 3.73 6.97 -0.33
C ILE A 188 4.52 5.69 -0.62
N LEU A 189 3.89 4.55 -0.47
CA LEU A 189 4.51 3.26 -0.77
C LEU A 189 3.84 2.61 -1.96
N THR A 190 4.63 1.95 -2.79
CA THR A 190 4.11 1.02 -3.80
C THR A 190 4.27 -0.39 -3.32
N THR A 191 3.31 -1.22 -3.63
CA THR A 191 3.38 -2.66 -3.37
C THR A 191 2.50 -3.44 -4.35
N HIS A 192 2.82 -4.69 -4.55
CA HIS A 192 1.95 -5.67 -5.18
C HIS A 192 1.42 -6.68 -4.14
N TYR A 193 1.85 -6.56 -2.88
CA TYR A 193 1.37 -7.35 -1.76
C TYR A 193 0.19 -6.63 -1.11
N ILE A 194 -0.95 -7.28 -1.09
CA ILE A 194 -2.22 -6.71 -0.63
C ILE A 194 -2.24 -6.60 0.89
N ASP A 195 -1.68 -7.59 1.58
CA ASP A 195 -1.51 -7.62 3.03
C ASP A 195 -0.70 -6.42 3.56
N GLU A 196 0.31 -5.97 2.80
CA GLU A 196 1.07 -4.77 3.15
C GLU A 196 0.21 -3.51 3.11
N ALA A 197 -0.56 -3.33 2.04
CA ALA A 197 -1.46 -2.19 1.91
C ALA A 197 -2.54 -2.23 3.01
N GLU A 198 -3.07 -3.43 3.32
CA GLU A 198 -4.06 -3.62 4.37
C GLU A 198 -3.51 -3.28 5.76
N GLU A 199 -2.29 -3.66 6.07
CA GLU A 199 -1.70 -3.42 7.38
C GLU A 199 -1.25 -1.97 7.57
N MET A 200 -0.68 -1.34 6.52
CA MET A 200 0.04 -0.07 6.64
C MET A 200 -0.77 1.15 6.25
N ALA A 201 -1.60 1.05 5.21
CA ALA A 201 -2.16 2.23 4.59
C ALA A 201 -3.33 2.84 5.36
N ASP A 202 -3.41 4.17 5.35
CA ASP A 202 -4.60 4.94 5.73
C ASP A 202 -5.56 5.01 4.52
N ARG A 203 -4.99 5.27 3.31
CA ARG A 203 -5.70 5.27 2.02
C ARG A 203 -4.97 4.42 1.00
N ILE A 204 -5.74 3.82 0.10
CA ILE A 204 -5.25 2.91 -0.92
C ILE A 204 -5.67 3.41 -2.29
N GLY A 205 -4.70 3.49 -3.19
CA GLY A 205 -4.92 3.66 -4.63
C GLY A 205 -4.67 2.34 -5.35
N VAL A 206 -5.58 1.93 -6.21
CA VAL A 206 -5.40 0.75 -7.06
C VAL A 206 -5.08 1.21 -8.47
N ILE A 207 -3.95 0.76 -9.01
CA ILE A 207 -3.53 1.05 -10.38
C ILE A 207 -3.43 -0.24 -11.18
N ASP A 208 -4.01 -0.25 -12.39
CA ASP A 208 -3.94 -1.35 -13.34
C ASP A 208 -3.77 -0.84 -14.77
N LYS A 209 -2.84 -1.42 -15.51
CA LYS A 209 -2.56 -1.07 -16.92
C LYS A 209 -2.46 0.43 -17.17
N GLY A 210 -1.73 1.11 -16.27
CA GLY A 210 -1.48 2.55 -16.33
C GLY A 210 -2.63 3.45 -15.91
N ALA A 211 -3.75 2.91 -15.46
CA ALA A 211 -4.91 3.69 -15.02
C ALA A 211 -5.14 3.55 -13.52
N LEU A 212 -5.39 4.66 -12.82
CA LEU A 212 -5.84 4.64 -11.45
C LEU A 212 -7.32 4.20 -11.43
N VAL A 213 -7.59 3.06 -10.82
CA VAL A 213 -8.90 2.39 -10.82
C VAL A 213 -9.76 2.90 -9.67
N LEU A 214 -9.14 3.09 -8.52
CA LEU A 214 -9.80 3.43 -7.27
C LEU A 214 -8.84 4.19 -6.36
N VAL A 215 -9.36 5.13 -5.60
CA VAL A 215 -8.70 5.73 -4.43
C VAL A 215 -9.73 5.81 -3.32
N GLU A 216 -9.46 5.16 -2.18
CA GLU A 216 -10.39 5.15 -1.07
C GLU A 216 -9.65 5.01 0.27
N GLU A 217 -10.25 5.45 1.37
CA GLU A 217 -9.82 5.11 2.72
C GLU A 217 -9.92 3.59 2.95
N LYS A 218 -8.90 3.00 3.56
CA LYS A 218 -8.87 1.56 3.83
C LYS A 218 -10.13 1.08 4.56
N THR A 219 -10.49 1.75 5.64
CA THR A 219 -11.68 1.40 6.43
C THR A 219 -12.98 1.48 5.64
N ARG A 220 -13.08 2.47 4.77
CA ARG A 220 -14.24 2.66 3.90
C ARG A 220 -14.29 1.62 2.78
N LEU A 221 -13.13 1.28 2.20
CA LEU A 221 -13.00 0.23 1.21
C LEU A 221 -13.45 -1.11 1.78
N MET A 222 -12.92 -1.49 2.94
CA MET A 222 -13.29 -2.72 3.64
C MET A 222 -14.77 -2.78 4.03
N ARG A 223 -15.37 -1.64 4.37
CA ARG A 223 -16.80 -1.55 4.69
C ARG A 223 -17.71 -1.64 3.47
N LYS A 224 -17.32 -0.99 2.35
CA LYS A 224 -18.16 -0.92 1.13
C LYS A 224 -18.10 -2.20 0.31
N LEU A 225 -16.91 -2.78 0.16
CA LEU A 225 -16.65 -3.90 -0.74
C LEU A 225 -16.34 -5.20 0.02
N GLY A 226 -16.08 -5.09 1.33
CA GLY A 226 -15.85 -6.24 2.19
C GLY A 226 -17.12 -7.04 2.37
N ARG A 227 -17.10 -8.29 1.90
CA ARG A 227 -18.12 -9.28 2.21
C ARG A 227 -17.76 -9.96 3.51
N LYS A 228 -18.77 -10.33 4.28
CA LYS A 228 -18.60 -11.22 5.42
C LYS A 228 -19.15 -12.58 5.04
N GLN A 229 -18.41 -13.61 5.37
CA GLN A 229 -18.82 -14.99 5.19
C GLN A 229 -18.94 -15.63 6.58
N LEU A 230 -20.09 -16.20 6.84
CA LEU A 230 -20.31 -17.09 7.98
C LEU A 230 -20.31 -18.52 7.44
N THR A 231 -19.47 -19.37 7.99
CA THR A 231 -19.42 -20.80 7.69
C THR A 231 -19.91 -21.56 8.91
N LEU A 232 -20.90 -22.40 8.72
CA LEU A 232 -21.46 -23.29 9.74
C LEU A 232 -21.13 -24.73 9.37
N HIS A 233 -20.50 -25.45 10.30
CA HIS A 233 -20.25 -26.89 10.17
C HIS A 233 -21.49 -27.68 10.63
N LEU A 234 -22.09 -28.42 9.70
CA LEU A 234 -23.30 -29.18 9.97
C LEU A 234 -22.96 -30.59 10.46
N PRO A 235 -23.64 -31.12 11.50
CA PRO A 235 -23.42 -32.47 11.98
C PRO A 235 -23.92 -33.55 11.00
N GLN A 236 -24.85 -33.19 10.11
CA GLN A 236 -25.37 -34.03 9.04
C GLN A 236 -25.40 -33.23 7.74
N PRO A 237 -24.94 -33.80 6.61
CA PRO A 237 -24.93 -33.10 5.33
C PRO A 237 -26.35 -32.79 4.84
N LEU A 238 -26.56 -31.59 4.30
CA LEU A 238 -27.77 -31.21 3.61
C LEU A 238 -27.61 -31.47 2.11
N ALA A 239 -28.65 -32.04 1.49
CA ALA A 239 -28.67 -32.25 0.04
C ALA A 239 -28.91 -30.93 -0.73
N GLU A 240 -29.71 -30.03 -0.16
CA GLU A 240 -30.03 -28.71 -0.73
C GLU A 240 -30.31 -27.70 0.38
N VAL A 241 -30.20 -26.41 0.05
CA VAL A 241 -30.57 -25.35 0.99
C VAL A 241 -32.08 -25.33 1.18
N PRO A 242 -32.59 -25.50 2.42
CA PRO A 242 -34.03 -25.54 2.66
C PRO A 242 -34.75 -24.25 2.18
N ALA A 243 -35.94 -24.42 1.59
CA ALA A 243 -36.75 -23.33 1.09
C ALA A 243 -37.06 -22.24 2.16
N GLY A 244 -37.12 -22.65 3.43
CA GLY A 244 -37.30 -21.74 4.57
C GLY A 244 -36.14 -20.78 4.82
N LEU A 245 -35.00 -20.94 4.11
CA LEU A 245 -33.82 -20.11 4.18
C LEU A 245 -33.58 -19.26 2.91
N SER A 246 -34.53 -19.18 2.00
CA SER A 246 -34.42 -18.46 0.72
C SER A 246 -34.19 -16.94 0.86
N GLY A 247 -34.40 -16.38 2.05
CA GLY A 247 -34.14 -14.96 2.34
C GLY A 247 -32.65 -14.63 2.56
N TRP A 248 -31.79 -15.63 2.62
CA TRP A 248 -30.34 -15.47 2.83
C TRP A 248 -29.57 -16.00 1.62
N ASN A 249 -28.46 -15.37 1.30
CA ASN A 249 -27.55 -15.82 0.24
C ASN A 249 -26.69 -16.98 0.77
N LEU A 250 -27.25 -18.20 0.73
CA LEU A 250 -26.65 -19.40 1.27
C LEU A 250 -26.15 -20.33 0.16
N ALA A 251 -25.00 -20.94 0.40
CA ALA A 251 -24.45 -22.00 -0.43
C ALA A 251 -24.06 -23.19 0.43
N LEU A 252 -24.15 -24.41 -0.14
CA LEU A 252 -23.63 -25.63 0.47
C LEU A 252 -22.26 -25.93 -0.12
N ALA A 253 -21.29 -26.25 0.73
CA ALA A 253 -19.95 -26.65 0.36
C ALA A 253 -19.60 -28.01 0.99
N GLU A 254 -18.49 -28.61 0.57
CA GLU A 254 -17.98 -29.90 1.06
C GLU A 254 -19.03 -31.02 1.13
N GLY A 255 -19.80 -31.17 0.03
CA GLY A 255 -20.80 -32.22 -0.04
C GLY A 255 -21.99 -32.02 0.91
N GLY A 256 -22.28 -30.76 1.29
CA GLY A 256 -23.42 -30.42 2.17
C GLY A 256 -23.09 -30.36 3.65
N THR A 257 -21.83 -30.58 4.05
CA THR A 257 -21.39 -30.51 5.45
C THR A 257 -21.09 -29.10 5.92
N LEU A 258 -20.91 -28.16 4.98
CA LEU A 258 -20.73 -26.74 5.27
C LEU A 258 -21.89 -25.93 4.69
N LEU A 259 -22.45 -25.03 5.50
CA LEU A 259 -23.39 -24.02 5.08
C LEU A 259 -22.71 -22.66 5.14
N GLU A 260 -22.55 -22.02 3.99
CA GLU A 260 -21.89 -20.73 3.84
C GLU A 260 -22.92 -19.63 3.60
N TYR A 261 -22.82 -18.55 4.36
CA TYR A 261 -23.64 -17.36 4.23
C TYR A 261 -22.78 -16.16 3.88
N GLU A 262 -22.95 -15.62 2.67
CA GLU A 262 -22.33 -14.35 2.27
C GLU A 262 -23.28 -13.17 2.49
N PHE A 263 -22.78 -12.11 3.15
CA PHE A 263 -23.53 -10.90 3.40
C PHE A 263 -22.64 -9.66 3.39
N HIS A 264 -23.21 -8.50 3.04
CA HIS A 264 -22.51 -7.23 3.17
C HIS A 264 -22.60 -6.71 4.61
N ALA A 265 -21.52 -6.10 5.10
CA ALA A 265 -21.48 -5.53 6.46
C ALA A 265 -22.53 -4.42 6.70
N SER A 266 -23.10 -3.87 5.61
CA SER A 266 -24.16 -2.84 5.61
C SER A 266 -25.58 -3.41 5.68
N ASP A 267 -25.78 -4.73 5.51
CA ASP A 267 -27.09 -5.36 5.48
C ASP A 267 -27.59 -5.64 6.90
N GLU A 268 -28.06 -4.60 7.57
CA GLU A 268 -28.60 -4.70 8.94
C GLU A 268 -29.85 -5.59 9.08
N ARG A 269 -30.57 -5.88 7.99
CA ARG A 269 -31.88 -6.55 8.02
C ARG A 269 -31.83 -8.08 8.01
N VAL A 270 -30.72 -8.70 7.64
CA VAL A 270 -30.59 -10.17 7.52
C VAL A 270 -29.34 -10.65 8.25
N GLY A 271 -29.19 -10.26 9.50
CA GLY A 271 -28.00 -10.55 10.29
C GLY A 271 -27.90 -12.01 10.75
N ILE A 272 -26.68 -12.40 11.11
CA ILE A 272 -26.36 -13.72 11.71
C ILE A 272 -27.37 -14.18 12.77
N PRO A 273 -27.82 -13.32 13.74
CA PRO A 273 -28.77 -13.77 14.75
C PRO A 273 -30.12 -14.23 14.19
N ALA A 274 -30.59 -13.61 13.10
CA ALA A 274 -31.85 -14.01 12.47
C ALA A 274 -31.70 -15.34 11.72
N LEU A 275 -30.57 -15.54 11.04
CA LEU A 275 -30.26 -16.81 10.38
C LEU A 275 -30.15 -17.94 11.40
N LEU A 276 -29.42 -17.75 12.52
CA LEU A 276 -29.25 -18.79 13.53
C LEU A 276 -30.59 -19.22 14.18
N ARG A 277 -31.47 -18.25 14.49
CA ARG A 277 -32.83 -18.59 14.98
C ARG A 277 -33.61 -19.37 13.95
N ARG A 278 -33.51 -19.02 12.67
CA ARG A 278 -34.23 -19.71 11.62
C ARG A 278 -33.73 -21.13 11.40
N LEU A 279 -32.43 -21.37 11.53
CA LEU A 279 -31.85 -22.72 11.53
C LEU A 279 -32.37 -23.56 12.68
N GLU A 280 -32.44 -22.98 13.88
CA GLU A 280 -33.00 -23.65 15.08
C GLU A 280 -34.47 -24.03 14.89
N GLU A 281 -35.30 -23.09 14.33
CA GLU A 281 -36.71 -23.36 14.00
C GLU A 281 -36.88 -24.50 12.98
N LEU A 282 -35.92 -24.68 12.07
CA LEU A 282 -35.90 -25.76 11.08
C LEU A 282 -35.27 -27.06 11.59
N GLY A 283 -34.80 -27.07 12.84
CA GLY A 283 -34.13 -28.23 13.44
C GLY A 283 -32.74 -28.51 12.88
N ILE A 284 -32.12 -27.52 12.24
CA ILE A 284 -30.76 -27.60 11.66
C ILE A 284 -29.76 -27.15 12.70
N GLY A 285 -29.06 -28.11 13.33
CA GLY A 285 -27.97 -27.83 14.25
C GLY A 285 -26.64 -27.58 13.52
N PHE A 286 -25.67 -26.99 14.20
CA PHE A 286 -24.30 -26.87 13.75
C PHE A 286 -23.32 -27.22 14.88
N THR A 287 -22.16 -27.74 14.55
CA THR A 287 -21.11 -28.16 15.50
C THR A 287 -20.07 -27.07 15.72
N ASP A 288 -19.85 -26.22 14.71
CA ASP A 288 -18.89 -25.12 14.76
C ASP A 288 -19.37 -23.97 13.88
N LEU A 289 -18.92 -22.77 14.24
CA LEU A 289 -19.26 -21.52 13.57
C LEU A 289 -17.99 -20.70 13.39
N ASN A 290 -17.68 -20.33 12.13
CA ASN A 290 -16.57 -19.46 11.81
C ASN A 290 -17.07 -18.25 11.00
N THR A 291 -16.53 -17.06 11.31
CA THR A 291 -16.79 -15.86 10.52
C THR A 291 -15.51 -15.35 9.89
N ARG A 292 -15.51 -15.18 8.57
CA ARG A 292 -14.44 -14.57 7.81
C ARG A 292 -14.92 -13.25 7.22
N GLN A 293 -14.10 -12.21 7.34
CA GLN A 293 -14.29 -11.00 6.57
C GLN A 293 -13.42 -11.11 5.31
N SER A 294 -13.95 -10.68 4.16
CA SER A 294 -13.15 -10.57 2.94
C SER A 294 -11.88 -9.79 3.21
N SER A 295 -10.77 -10.31 2.74
CA SER A 295 -9.51 -9.61 2.73
C SER A 295 -9.53 -8.50 1.66
N LEU A 296 -8.61 -7.58 1.75
CA LEU A 296 -8.39 -6.62 0.67
C LEU A 296 -8.04 -7.33 -0.67
N GLU A 297 -7.48 -8.55 -0.58
CA GLU A 297 -7.18 -9.41 -1.73
C GLU A 297 -8.46 -9.83 -2.47
N ASP A 298 -9.48 -10.28 -1.76
CA ASP A 298 -10.77 -10.66 -2.34
C ASP A 298 -11.41 -9.47 -3.07
N ILE A 299 -11.31 -8.27 -2.47
CA ILE A 299 -11.80 -7.02 -3.04
C ILE A 299 -11.01 -6.66 -4.31
N PHE A 300 -9.69 -6.76 -4.27
CA PHE A 300 -8.81 -6.43 -5.40
C PHE A 300 -9.08 -7.35 -6.60
N VAL A 301 -9.14 -8.67 -6.36
CA VAL A 301 -9.45 -9.67 -7.40
C VAL A 301 -10.81 -9.37 -8.03
N GLY A 302 -11.81 -9.01 -7.23
CA GLY A 302 -13.14 -8.61 -7.70
C GLY A 302 -13.08 -7.40 -8.64
N LEU A 303 -12.42 -6.31 -8.23
CA LEU A 303 -12.29 -5.08 -9.00
C LEU A 303 -11.57 -5.27 -10.34
N VAL A 304 -10.48 -6.04 -10.35
CA VAL A 304 -9.70 -6.33 -11.57
C VAL A 304 -10.50 -7.22 -12.53
N SER A 305 -11.23 -8.21 -12.00
CA SER A 305 -12.05 -9.14 -12.79
C SER A 305 -13.26 -8.47 -13.43
N GLU A 306 -13.96 -7.60 -12.69
CA GLU A 306 -15.10 -6.82 -13.23
C GLU A 306 -14.65 -5.91 -14.38
N ARG A 307 -13.49 -5.27 -14.24
CA ARG A 307 -12.95 -4.41 -15.29
C ARG A 307 -12.49 -5.19 -16.53
N ALA A 308 -11.95 -6.38 -16.36
CA ALA A 308 -11.61 -7.25 -17.47
C ALA A 308 -12.85 -7.63 -18.28
N LYS A 309 -14.00 -7.89 -17.62
CA LYS A 309 -15.29 -8.17 -18.27
C LYS A 309 -15.90 -6.96 -18.96
N ALA A 310 -15.70 -5.74 -18.41
CA ALA A 310 -16.24 -4.50 -19.00
C ALA A 310 -15.42 -4.02 -20.23
N THR A 311 -14.22 -4.57 -20.46
CA THR A 311 -13.32 -4.16 -21.54
C THR A 311 -13.25 -5.23 -22.66
N ALA A 312 -13.86 -6.40 -22.47
CA ALA A 312 -14.02 -7.47 -23.45
C ALA A 312 -15.38 -7.36 -24.16
#